data_b0bcfb74f133128889edd3f448e53ab6
#
_entry.id   b0bcfb74f133128889edd3f448e53ab6
#
_cell.length_a   1.000
_cell.length_b   1.000
_cell.length_c   1.000
_cell.angle_alpha   90.00
_cell.angle_beta   90.00
_cell.angle_gamma   90.00
#
_symmetry.space_group_name_H-M   'P 1'
#
loop_
_entity.id
_entity.type
_entity.pdbx_description
1 polymer ?
#
loop_
_entity_poly.entity_id
_entity_poly.type
_entity_poly.pdbx_seq_one_letter_code
_entity_poly.pdbx_strand_id
1 'polypeptide(L)'
;MPTLTDKPRIATLHPYLEGRRQEITEGLYPRHHLWGIDSIAEAKAWTVEEITTRDLAIPRILEKVLNRTFFRGSPGARTELAAWRRSASCDLIYSVCGPLALARHFKRSRLVSWVFRKPNHLPTASHSPYGRKNLDAHSGFLCLTPRAERAFAEHGKSRFLPWCVDQDLFDGMPARQKPKRPFFLATGKTCRDYDTLVEAARTT
;
A
#
# COMPACT_ATOMS: atom_id res chain seq x y z
N MET A 1 -24.51 20.46 -12.51
CA MET A 1 -23.39 21.00 -11.71
C MET A 1 -23.45 20.32 -10.36
N PRO A 2 -22.38 19.69 -9.87
CA PRO A 2 -22.39 19.15 -8.52
C PRO A 2 -22.47 20.32 -7.54
N THR A 3 -23.41 20.23 -6.61
CA THR A 3 -23.56 21.17 -5.51
C THR A 3 -22.28 21.18 -4.66
N LEU A 4 -21.80 22.36 -4.32
CA LEU A 4 -20.55 22.67 -3.57
C LEU A 4 -20.49 22.08 -2.13
N THR A 5 -21.37 21.15 -1.78
CA THR A 5 -21.56 20.65 -0.40
C THR A 5 -21.06 19.21 -0.17
N ASP A 6 -20.74 18.43 -1.21
CA ASP A 6 -20.25 17.07 -1.01
C ASP A 6 -18.73 17.04 -0.92
N LYS A 7 -18.25 16.76 0.30
CA LYS A 7 -16.83 16.50 0.54
C LYS A 7 -16.36 15.34 -0.31
N PRO A 8 -15.20 15.42 -0.98
CA PRO A 8 -14.67 14.31 -1.75
C PRO A 8 -14.53 13.05 -0.89
N ARG A 9 -14.94 11.92 -1.47
CA ARG A 9 -14.91 10.60 -0.83
C ARG A 9 -13.73 9.81 -1.32
N ILE A 10 -12.87 9.41 -0.40
CA ILE A 10 -11.71 8.55 -0.67
C ILE A 10 -12.01 7.16 -0.13
N ALA A 11 -11.82 6.14 -0.95
CA ALA A 11 -11.75 4.77 -0.50
C ALA A 11 -10.29 4.31 -0.48
N THR A 12 -9.82 3.83 0.66
CA THR A 12 -8.44 3.38 0.83
C THR A 12 -8.34 1.87 0.93
N LEU A 13 -7.34 1.33 0.22
CA LEU A 13 -6.92 -0.07 0.28
C LEU A 13 -5.62 -0.16 1.05
N HIS A 14 -5.66 -0.81 2.20
CA HIS A 14 -4.48 -0.96 3.03
C HIS A 14 -4.40 -2.39 3.60
N PRO A 15 -3.35 -3.17 3.28
CA PRO A 15 -3.31 -4.60 3.63
C PRO A 15 -3.09 -4.86 5.12
N TYR A 16 -2.69 -3.84 5.89
CA TYR A 16 -2.25 -4.01 7.28
C TYR A 16 -3.06 -3.20 8.30
N LEU A 17 -4.02 -2.38 7.89
CA LEU A 17 -4.76 -1.49 8.79
C LEU A 17 -5.77 -2.23 9.66
N GLU A 18 -6.35 -3.30 9.15
CA GLU A 18 -7.34 -4.07 9.90
C GLU A 18 -6.69 -4.61 11.19
N GLY A 19 -7.07 -4.05 12.34
CA GLY A 19 -6.52 -4.36 13.66
C GLY A 19 -5.34 -3.50 14.13
N ARG A 20 -4.74 -2.64 13.28
CA ARG A 20 -3.61 -1.79 13.68
C ARG A 20 -3.99 -0.37 14.09
N ARG A 21 -5.18 0.10 13.71
CA ARG A 21 -5.62 1.45 14.10
C ARG A 21 -5.66 1.65 15.61
N GLN A 22 -6.12 0.66 16.35
CA GLN A 22 -6.14 0.74 17.80
C GLN A 22 -4.71 0.84 18.37
N GLU A 23 -3.79 -0.02 17.93
CA GLU A 23 -2.39 0.02 18.35
C GLU A 23 -1.72 1.36 18.03
N ILE A 24 -2.05 1.97 16.86
CA ILE A 24 -1.55 3.31 16.49
C ILE A 24 -2.11 4.38 17.44
N THR A 25 -3.40 4.32 17.75
CA THR A 25 -4.05 5.26 18.66
C THR A 25 -3.48 5.15 20.08
N GLU A 26 -3.12 3.95 20.50
CA GLU A 26 -2.50 3.67 21.79
C GLU A 26 -0.99 3.96 21.81
N GLY A 27 -0.39 4.43 20.72
CA GLY A 27 1.04 4.71 20.61
C GLY A 27 1.93 3.46 20.62
N LEU A 28 1.36 2.29 20.34
CA LEU A 28 2.07 1.01 20.29
C LEU A 28 2.59 0.65 18.91
N TYR A 29 2.09 1.34 17.88
CA TYR A 29 2.46 1.08 16.49
C TYR A 29 2.68 2.39 15.72
N PRO A 30 3.70 2.48 14.83
CA PRO A 30 4.07 3.74 14.20
C PRO A 30 3.01 4.26 13.23
N ARG A 31 2.70 5.56 13.30
CA ARG A 31 1.74 6.25 12.41
C ARG A 31 2.17 6.26 10.95
N HIS A 32 3.46 6.18 10.63
CA HIS A 32 3.92 6.16 9.24
C HIS A 32 3.38 4.97 8.44
N HIS A 33 2.93 3.91 9.11
CA HIS A 33 2.23 2.79 8.46
C HIS A 33 0.81 3.14 7.98
N LEU A 34 0.26 4.31 8.35
CA LEU A 34 -0.99 4.82 7.78
C LEU A 34 -0.81 5.42 6.38
N TRP A 35 0.43 5.57 5.92
CA TRP A 35 0.75 6.04 4.56
C TRP A 35 0.10 7.38 4.22
N GLY A 36 -0.01 8.28 5.19
CA GLY A 36 -0.56 9.61 5.03
C GLY A 36 -2.10 9.69 4.96
N ILE A 37 -2.81 8.59 5.22
CA ILE A 37 -4.29 8.58 5.16
C ILE A 37 -4.88 9.59 6.15
N ASP A 38 -4.39 9.61 7.38
CA ASP A 38 -4.88 10.53 8.42
C ASP A 38 -4.56 11.98 8.05
N SER A 39 -3.35 12.26 7.58
CA SER A 39 -2.94 13.59 7.14
C SER A 39 -3.78 14.11 5.97
N ILE A 40 -4.15 13.23 5.03
CA ILE A 40 -5.04 13.59 3.92
C ILE A 40 -6.44 13.92 4.45
N ALA A 41 -6.96 13.11 5.37
CA ALA A 41 -8.27 13.33 5.96
C ALA A 41 -8.34 14.68 6.71
N GLU A 42 -7.33 14.95 7.55
CA GLU A 42 -7.22 16.17 8.34
C GLU A 42 -7.03 17.42 7.45
N ALA A 43 -6.03 17.40 6.55
CA ALA A 43 -5.65 18.57 5.75
C ALA A 43 -6.71 19.00 4.74
N LYS A 44 -7.53 18.06 4.27
CA LYS A 44 -8.52 18.32 3.20
C LYS A 44 -9.97 18.21 3.66
N ALA A 45 -10.22 17.81 4.91
CA ALA A 45 -11.54 17.49 5.42
C ALA A 45 -12.31 16.50 4.51
N TRP A 46 -11.58 15.57 3.88
CA TRP A 46 -12.15 14.55 3.02
C TRP A 46 -12.70 13.39 3.85
N THR A 47 -13.74 12.76 3.35
CA THR A 47 -14.24 11.53 3.96
C THR A 47 -13.40 10.36 3.47
N VAL A 48 -12.74 9.66 4.41
CA VAL A 48 -11.92 8.49 4.11
C VAL A 48 -12.64 7.23 4.59
N GLU A 49 -12.92 6.33 3.66
CA GLU A 49 -13.52 5.03 3.90
C GLU A 49 -12.45 3.93 3.67
N GLU A 50 -12.41 2.93 4.53
CA GLU A 50 -11.52 1.79 4.33
C GLU A 50 -12.21 0.69 3.53
N ILE A 51 -11.51 0.12 2.56
CA ILE A 51 -11.93 -1.10 1.88
C ILE A 51 -11.25 -2.27 2.57
N THR A 52 -12.04 -3.13 3.17
CA THR A 52 -11.56 -4.32 3.88
C THR A 52 -11.85 -5.60 3.10
N THR A 53 -11.19 -6.68 3.47
CA THR A 53 -11.47 -8.00 2.89
C THR A 53 -12.87 -8.51 3.22
N ARG A 54 -13.56 -7.89 4.20
CA ARG A 54 -14.93 -8.22 4.60
C ARG A 54 -15.98 -7.59 3.71
N ASP A 55 -15.64 -6.57 2.95
CA ASP A 55 -16.59 -5.82 2.11
C ASP A 55 -17.14 -6.67 0.95
N LEU A 56 -16.53 -7.81 0.67
CA LEU A 56 -16.99 -8.73 -0.35
C LEU A 56 -16.83 -10.19 0.07
N ALA A 57 -17.95 -10.89 0.20
CA ALA A 57 -17.96 -12.32 0.47
C ALA A 57 -17.71 -13.09 -0.83
N ILE A 58 -16.58 -13.78 -0.91
CA ILE A 58 -16.24 -14.72 -2.00
C ILE A 58 -15.97 -16.10 -1.39
N PRO A 59 -16.53 -17.18 -1.93
CA PRO A 59 -16.20 -18.54 -1.50
C PRO A 59 -14.68 -18.76 -1.59
N ARG A 60 -14.09 -19.38 -0.56
CA ARG A 60 -12.62 -19.57 -0.45
C ARG A 60 -12.01 -20.28 -1.66
N ILE A 61 -12.72 -21.26 -2.22
CA ILE A 61 -12.25 -22.02 -3.38
C ILE A 61 -12.16 -21.10 -4.60
N LEU A 62 -13.21 -20.31 -4.86
CA LEU A 62 -13.23 -19.36 -5.96
C LEU A 62 -12.16 -18.28 -5.80
N GLU A 63 -12.01 -17.74 -4.60
CA GLU A 63 -10.94 -16.78 -4.29
C GLU A 63 -9.56 -17.35 -4.60
N LYS A 64 -9.29 -18.59 -4.20
CA LYS A 64 -8.00 -19.26 -4.46
C LYS A 64 -7.74 -19.44 -5.96
N VAL A 65 -8.76 -19.80 -6.73
CA VAL A 65 -8.66 -19.93 -8.21
C VAL A 65 -8.39 -18.56 -8.83
N LEU A 66 -9.18 -17.54 -8.48
CA LEU A 66 -9.02 -16.18 -9.00
C LEU A 66 -7.64 -15.59 -8.68
N ASN A 67 -7.14 -15.80 -7.46
CA ASN A 67 -5.82 -15.33 -7.06
C ASN A 67 -4.67 -16.01 -7.81
N ARG A 68 -4.85 -17.27 -8.22
CA ARG A 68 -3.83 -17.98 -9.00
C ARG A 68 -3.84 -17.62 -10.48
N THR A 69 -4.98 -17.20 -11.01
CA THR A 69 -5.19 -16.93 -12.43
C THR A 69 -5.16 -15.44 -12.74
N PHE A 70 -6.24 -14.72 -12.38
CA PHE A 70 -6.44 -13.32 -12.78
C PHE A 70 -5.74 -12.31 -11.87
N PHE A 71 -5.61 -12.60 -10.58
CA PHE A 71 -5.09 -11.66 -9.60
C PHE A 71 -3.67 -12.01 -9.10
N ARG A 72 -2.94 -12.79 -9.89
CA ARG A 72 -1.56 -13.13 -9.53
C ARG A 72 -0.70 -11.87 -9.46
N GLY A 73 -0.09 -11.64 -8.28
CA GLY A 73 0.74 -10.46 -8.03
C GLY A 73 -0.03 -9.18 -7.69
N SER A 74 -1.37 -9.26 -7.56
CA SER A 74 -2.22 -8.20 -7.03
C SER A 74 -2.51 -8.40 -5.54
N PRO A 75 -3.18 -7.43 -4.88
CA PRO A 75 -3.63 -7.58 -3.50
C PRO A 75 -4.59 -8.74 -3.24
N GLY A 76 -5.16 -9.31 -4.29
CA GLY A 76 -6.06 -10.45 -4.24
C GLY A 76 -7.49 -10.13 -4.66
N ALA A 77 -8.23 -11.17 -5.05
CA ALA A 77 -9.55 -11.08 -5.65
C ALA A 77 -10.56 -10.28 -4.82
N ARG A 78 -10.62 -10.51 -3.51
CA ARG A 78 -11.55 -9.78 -2.63
C ARG A 78 -11.28 -8.29 -2.65
N THR A 79 -10.03 -7.92 -2.45
CA THR A 79 -9.59 -6.52 -2.40
C THR A 79 -9.83 -5.82 -3.72
N GLU A 80 -9.47 -6.48 -4.82
CA GLU A 80 -9.65 -5.94 -6.18
C GLU A 80 -11.13 -5.71 -6.54
N LEU A 81 -11.98 -6.69 -6.26
CA LEU A 81 -13.41 -6.62 -6.54
C LEU A 81 -14.13 -5.63 -5.60
N ALA A 82 -13.72 -5.55 -4.34
CA ALA A 82 -14.24 -4.54 -3.42
C ALA A 82 -13.87 -3.12 -3.89
N ALA A 83 -12.62 -2.90 -4.32
CA ALA A 83 -12.20 -1.64 -4.92
C ALA A 83 -12.98 -1.30 -6.19
N TRP A 84 -13.14 -2.27 -7.08
CA TRP A 84 -13.93 -2.07 -8.29
C TRP A 84 -15.39 -1.68 -7.99
N ARG A 85 -16.03 -2.33 -7.03
CA ARG A 85 -17.38 -1.98 -6.58
C ARG A 85 -17.43 -0.56 -6.03
N ARG A 86 -16.50 -0.18 -5.17
CA ARG A 86 -16.40 1.16 -4.57
C ARG A 86 -16.09 2.24 -5.60
N SER A 87 -15.44 1.92 -6.70
CA SER A 87 -15.08 2.88 -7.75
C SER A 87 -16.31 3.59 -8.39
N ALA A 88 -17.52 3.11 -8.17
CA ALA A 88 -18.73 3.76 -8.63
C ALA A 88 -19.23 4.88 -7.68
N SER A 89 -18.82 4.88 -6.42
CA SER A 89 -19.37 5.72 -5.35
C SER A 89 -18.36 6.62 -4.64
N CYS A 90 -17.09 6.58 -5.02
CA CYS A 90 -16.06 7.47 -4.46
C CYS A 90 -15.32 8.24 -5.57
N ASP A 91 -14.67 9.33 -5.20
CA ASP A 91 -13.94 10.19 -6.13
C ASP A 91 -12.51 9.70 -6.36
N LEU A 92 -11.93 9.06 -5.34
CA LEU A 92 -10.56 8.56 -5.36
C LEU A 92 -10.48 7.19 -4.68
N ILE A 93 -9.79 6.26 -5.34
CA ILE A 93 -9.26 5.05 -4.71
C ILE A 93 -7.78 5.29 -4.41
N TYR A 94 -7.38 5.13 -3.15
CA TYR A 94 -6.02 5.25 -2.69
C TYR A 94 -5.49 3.88 -2.28
N SER A 95 -4.61 3.30 -3.10
CA SER A 95 -4.10 1.95 -2.90
C SER A 95 -2.71 1.96 -2.27
N VAL A 96 -2.61 1.48 -1.04
CA VAL A 96 -1.34 1.17 -0.38
C VAL A 96 -0.89 -0.26 -0.71
N CYS A 97 -1.73 -1.04 -1.35
CA CYS A 97 -1.42 -2.41 -1.76
C CYS A 97 -0.59 -2.52 -3.06
N GLY A 98 -0.30 -1.40 -3.71
CA GLY A 98 0.30 -1.36 -5.04
C GLY A 98 -0.71 -1.16 -6.18
N PRO A 99 -0.25 -1.24 -7.43
CA PRO A 99 -1.13 -1.17 -8.59
C PRO A 99 -2.20 -2.27 -8.60
N LEU A 100 -3.36 -1.96 -9.19
CA LEU A 100 -4.52 -2.85 -9.20
C LEU A 100 -4.75 -3.46 -10.58
N ALA A 101 -5.09 -4.75 -10.61
CA ALA A 101 -5.36 -5.49 -11.85
C ALA A 101 -6.68 -5.07 -12.53
N LEU A 102 -7.65 -4.56 -11.74
CA LEU A 102 -8.92 -4.07 -12.24
C LEU A 102 -8.95 -2.55 -12.50
N ALA A 103 -7.82 -1.84 -12.41
CA ALA A 103 -7.75 -0.39 -12.56
C ALA A 103 -8.48 0.13 -13.80
N ARG A 104 -8.29 -0.52 -14.96
CA ARG A 104 -8.93 -0.13 -16.24
C ARG A 104 -10.46 -0.27 -16.26
N HIS A 105 -11.02 -0.97 -15.29
CA HIS A 105 -12.45 -1.21 -15.18
C HIS A 105 -13.13 -0.31 -14.13
N PHE A 106 -12.38 0.60 -13.51
CA PHE A 106 -12.95 1.55 -12.57
C PHE A 106 -13.86 2.54 -13.30
N LYS A 107 -15.02 2.83 -12.69
CA LYS A 107 -16.10 3.55 -13.38
C LYS A 107 -15.94 5.07 -13.30
N ARG A 108 -15.71 5.61 -12.12
CA ARG A 108 -15.73 7.08 -11.85
C ARG A 108 -14.51 7.55 -11.07
N SER A 109 -13.99 6.70 -10.19
CA SER A 109 -12.90 7.09 -9.30
C SER A 109 -11.59 7.25 -10.03
N ARG A 110 -10.84 8.26 -9.65
CA ARG A 110 -9.40 8.30 -9.88
C ARG A 110 -8.72 7.20 -9.06
N LEU A 111 -7.56 6.75 -9.50
CA LEU A 111 -6.78 5.76 -8.77
C LEU A 111 -5.36 6.27 -8.58
N VAL A 112 -4.92 6.31 -7.32
CA VAL A 112 -3.53 6.57 -6.95
C VAL A 112 -3.00 5.37 -6.17
N SER A 113 -1.83 4.87 -6.58
CA SER A 113 -1.25 3.68 -5.98
C SER A 113 0.18 3.90 -5.51
N TRP A 114 0.55 3.31 -4.38
CA TRP A 114 1.92 3.22 -3.95
C TRP A 114 2.69 2.17 -4.75
N VAL A 115 3.94 2.47 -5.03
CA VAL A 115 4.89 1.56 -5.67
C VAL A 115 6.11 1.42 -4.77
N PHE A 116 6.20 0.30 -4.07
CA PHE A 116 7.30 0.03 -3.13
C PHE A 116 8.62 -0.27 -3.83
N ARG A 117 8.54 -1.02 -4.94
CA ARG A 117 9.69 -1.33 -5.79
C ARG A 117 9.25 -1.55 -7.23
N LYS A 118 10.14 -1.25 -8.17
CA LYS A 118 9.96 -1.65 -9.56
C LYS A 118 10.08 -3.16 -9.66
N PRO A 119 9.11 -3.87 -10.24
CA PRO A 119 9.30 -5.27 -10.62
C PRO A 119 10.46 -5.38 -11.61
N ASN A 120 11.23 -6.47 -11.54
CA ASN A 120 12.35 -6.70 -12.47
C ASN A 120 11.87 -6.75 -13.94
N HIS A 121 10.69 -7.35 -14.13
CA HIS A 121 9.99 -7.36 -15.39
C HIS A 121 8.57 -6.88 -15.18
N LEU A 122 8.16 -5.86 -15.93
CA LEU A 122 6.75 -5.47 -15.99
C LEU A 122 6.04 -6.51 -16.84
N PRO A 123 5.08 -7.26 -16.29
CA PRO A 123 4.36 -8.26 -17.06
C PRO A 123 3.60 -7.60 -18.19
N THR A 124 3.67 -8.18 -19.38
CA THR A 124 2.91 -7.73 -20.55
C THR A 124 1.47 -8.22 -20.54
N ALA A 125 1.14 -9.18 -19.66
CA ALA A 125 -0.20 -9.74 -19.55
C ALA A 125 -1.23 -8.67 -19.13
N SER A 126 -2.28 -8.52 -19.93
CA SER A 126 -3.30 -7.48 -19.78
C SER A 126 -4.09 -7.57 -18.45
N HIS A 127 -4.09 -8.73 -17.81
CA HIS A 127 -4.74 -8.97 -16.51
C HIS A 127 -3.81 -8.81 -15.31
N SER A 128 -2.51 -8.54 -15.55
CA SER A 128 -1.58 -8.24 -14.47
C SER A 128 -1.81 -6.82 -13.93
N PRO A 129 -1.67 -6.57 -12.61
CA PRO A 129 -1.69 -5.20 -12.07
C PRO A 129 -0.60 -4.30 -12.69
N TYR A 130 0.46 -4.90 -13.21
CA TYR A 130 1.55 -4.22 -13.92
C TYR A 130 1.42 -4.29 -15.44
N GLY A 131 0.30 -4.78 -15.97
CA GLY A 131 0.00 -4.72 -17.40
C GLY A 131 -0.23 -3.27 -17.84
N ARG A 132 0.26 -2.89 -19.02
CA ARG A 132 0.24 -1.51 -19.54
C ARG A 132 -1.14 -0.86 -19.39
N LYS A 133 -2.20 -1.51 -19.86
CA LYS A 133 -3.57 -0.98 -19.81
C LYS A 133 -4.06 -0.70 -18.36
N ASN A 134 -3.61 -1.47 -17.40
CA ASN A 134 -3.95 -1.24 -15.98
C ASN A 134 -3.12 -0.10 -15.40
N LEU A 135 -1.83 -0.02 -15.74
CA LEU A 135 -0.97 1.10 -15.31
C LEU A 135 -1.44 2.43 -15.89
N ASP A 136 -1.76 2.46 -17.19
CA ASP A 136 -2.25 3.67 -17.86
C ASP A 136 -3.61 4.17 -17.31
N ALA A 137 -4.36 3.30 -16.65
CA ALA A 137 -5.62 3.66 -15.98
C ALA A 137 -5.44 4.34 -14.62
N HIS A 138 -4.22 4.37 -14.06
CA HIS A 138 -3.93 5.09 -12.83
C HIS A 138 -3.83 6.60 -13.08
N SER A 139 -4.36 7.37 -12.16
CA SER A 139 -4.21 8.84 -12.15
C SER A 139 -2.85 9.28 -11.63
N GLY A 140 -2.17 8.41 -10.86
CA GLY A 140 -0.84 8.68 -10.35
C GLY A 140 -0.25 7.54 -9.53
N PHE A 141 1.08 7.65 -9.33
CA PHE A 141 1.86 6.70 -8.55
C PHE A 141 2.69 7.43 -7.50
N LEU A 142 2.70 6.92 -6.28
CA LEU A 142 3.58 7.34 -5.20
C LEU A 142 4.69 6.30 -5.06
N CYS A 143 5.93 6.70 -5.31
CA CYS A 143 7.05 5.78 -5.44
C CYS A 143 8.02 5.91 -4.29
N LEU A 144 8.44 4.80 -3.68
CA LEU A 144 9.43 4.80 -2.58
C LEU A 144 10.87 4.93 -3.06
N THR A 145 11.12 4.87 -4.36
CA THR A 145 12.47 5.03 -4.91
C THR A 145 12.45 5.87 -6.17
N PRO A 146 13.51 6.67 -6.43
CA PRO A 146 13.62 7.41 -7.70
C PRO A 146 13.62 6.50 -8.93
N ARG A 147 14.11 5.27 -8.80
CA ARG A 147 14.08 4.27 -9.87
C ARG A 147 12.64 3.86 -10.23
N ALA A 148 11.79 3.68 -9.21
CA ALA A 148 10.38 3.39 -9.43
C ALA A 148 9.67 4.59 -10.07
N GLU A 149 9.90 5.80 -9.57
CA GLU A 149 9.33 7.03 -10.14
C GLU A 149 9.61 7.13 -11.65
N ARG A 150 10.88 7.01 -12.06
CA ARG A 150 11.25 7.04 -13.48
C ARG A 150 10.58 5.93 -14.30
N ALA A 151 10.46 4.74 -13.73
CA ALA A 151 9.87 3.60 -14.44
C ALA A 151 8.37 3.72 -14.66
N PHE A 152 7.66 4.46 -13.79
CA PHE A 152 6.21 4.63 -13.85
C PHE A 152 5.79 5.97 -14.47
N ALA A 153 6.73 6.86 -14.77
CA ALA A 153 6.46 8.17 -15.36
C ALA A 153 5.74 8.11 -16.71
N GLU A 154 5.96 7.05 -17.50
CA GLU A 154 5.30 6.84 -18.79
C GLU A 154 3.84 6.41 -18.69
N HIS A 155 3.39 5.94 -17.50
CA HIS A 155 2.03 5.45 -17.27
C HIS A 155 1.13 6.46 -16.56
N GLY A 156 1.69 7.58 -16.07
CA GLY A 156 0.93 8.60 -15.35
C GLY A 156 1.82 9.51 -14.52
N LYS A 157 1.18 10.37 -13.72
CA LYS A 157 1.91 11.23 -12.78
C LYS A 157 2.56 10.39 -11.70
N SER A 158 3.86 10.23 -11.75
CA SER A 158 4.63 9.57 -10.70
C SER A 158 5.34 10.60 -9.83
N ARG A 159 5.45 10.30 -8.52
CA ARG A 159 6.15 11.15 -7.57
C ARG A 159 6.93 10.28 -6.59
N PHE A 160 8.22 10.55 -6.47
CA PHE A 160 9.02 9.98 -5.41
C PHE A 160 8.62 10.61 -4.07
N LEU A 161 8.27 9.77 -3.11
CA LEU A 161 8.06 10.12 -1.72
C LEU A 161 8.93 9.20 -0.87
N PRO A 162 9.94 9.75 -0.17
CA PRO A 162 10.79 8.93 0.69
C PRO A 162 9.97 8.37 1.86
N TRP A 163 10.38 7.19 2.32
CA TRP A 163 9.87 6.66 3.57
C TRP A 163 10.32 7.57 4.72
N CYS A 164 9.39 7.89 5.60
CA CYS A 164 9.69 8.63 6.82
C CYS A 164 9.41 7.76 8.05
N VAL A 165 10.08 8.08 9.14
CA VAL A 165 9.93 7.43 10.43
C VAL A 165 9.00 8.28 11.30
N ASP A 166 8.21 7.63 12.14
CA ASP A 166 7.41 8.27 13.17
C ASP A 166 8.34 8.68 14.33
N GLN A 167 8.88 9.91 14.25
CA GLN A 167 9.82 10.43 15.24
C GLN A 167 9.18 10.52 16.63
N ASP A 168 7.93 10.98 16.71
CA ASP A 168 7.23 11.15 17.99
C ASP A 168 7.16 9.84 18.76
N LEU A 169 6.88 8.73 18.05
CA LEU A 169 6.87 7.40 18.68
C LEU A 169 8.26 6.98 19.17
N PHE A 170 9.29 7.16 18.34
CA PHE A 170 10.62 6.67 18.66
C PHE A 170 11.34 7.54 19.68
N ASP A 171 11.13 8.85 19.64
CA ASP A 171 11.71 9.80 20.60
C ASP A 171 11.02 9.71 21.97
N GLY A 172 9.73 9.36 21.97
CA GLY A 172 8.95 9.10 23.22
C GLY A 172 9.27 7.79 23.88
N MET A 173 10.01 6.87 23.24
CA MET A 173 10.38 5.60 23.87
C MET A 173 11.42 5.82 24.98
N PRO A 174 11.22 5.22 26.17
CA PRO A 174 12.20 5.34 27.26
C PRO A 174 13.54 4.74 26.80
N ALA A 175 14.62 5.44 27.15
CA ALA A 175 15.99 4.96 26.88
C ALA A 175 16.17 3.55 27.48
N ARG A 176 16.35 2.56 26.63
CA ARG A 176 16.63 1.20 27.09
C ARG A 176 18.02 1.12 27.70
N GLN A 177 18.18 0.35 28.78
CA GLN A 177 19.48 0.07 29.33
C GLN A 177 20.36 -0.55 28.24
N LYS A 178 21.61 -0.04 28.14
CA LYS A 178 22.59 -0.63 27.23
C LYS A 178 22.80 -2.11 27.62
N PRO A 179 22.81 -3.03 26.66
CA PRO A 179 23.08 -4.43 26.96
C PRO A 179 24.48 -4.59 27.57
N LYS A 180 24.60 -5.48 28.54
CA LYS A 180 25.87 -5.75 29.21
C LYS A 180 26.95 -6.37 28.29
N ARG A 181 26.52 -6.97 27.18
CA ARG A 181 27.40 -7.57 26.16
C ARG A 181 27.04 -7.03 24.78
N PRO A 182 28.00 -6.81 23.90
CA PRO A 182 27.74 -6.49 22.53
C PRO A 182 26.87 -7.56 21.86
N PHE A 183 25.96 -7.16 21.00
CA PHE A 183 25.17 -8.09 20.21
C PHE A 183 24.82 -7.47 18.85
N PHE A 184 24.59 -8.31 17.87
CA PHE A 184 24.04 -7.93 16.58
C PHE A 184 22.53 -8.11 16.63
N LEU A 185 21.79 -7.06 16.22
CA LEU A 185 20.35 -7.10 16.09
C LEU A 185 19.97 -7.06 14.62
N ALA A 186 19.28 -8.07 14.14
CA ALA A 186 18.66 -8.08 12.83
C ALA A 186 17.16 -8.30 12.97
N THR A 187 16.38 -7.37 12.45
CA THR A 187 14.92 -7.44 12.45
C THR A 187 14.37 -7.33 11.04
N GLY A 188 13.28 -7.98 10.76
CA GLY A 188 12.56 -7.90 9.49
C GLY A 188 11.84 -9.20 9.16
N LYS A 189 10.77 -9.07 8.36
CA LYS A 189 9.89 -10.20 8.03
C LYS A 189 10.13 -10.78 6.64
N THR A 190 10.82 -10.05 5.75
CA THR A 190 10.81 -10.38 4.32
C THR A 190 12.21 -10.31 3.73
N CYS A 191 12.60 -11.35 3.00
CA CYS A 191 13.82 -11.43 2.19
C CYS A 191 15.09 -10.99 2.95
N ARG A 192 15.27 -11.47 4.18
CA ARG A 192 16.47 -11.25 4.98
C ARG A 192 17.39 -12.45 4.85
N ASP A 193 18.62 -12.18 4.50
CA ASP A 193 19.68 -13.17 4.45
C ASP A 193 20.36 -13.22 5.82
N TYR A 194 19.78 -14.03 6.71
CA TYR A 194 20.34 -14.21 8.05
C TYR A 194 21.58 -15.08 8.06
N ASP A 195 21.75 -15.96 7.07
CA ASP A 195 22.92 -16.85 6.98
C ASP A 195 24.17 -16.03 6.70
N THR A 196 24.12 -15.11 5.75
CA THR A 196 25.21 -14.15 5.49
C THR A 196 25.51 -13.28 6.71
N LEU A 197 24.48 -12.82 7.45
CA LEU A 197 24.68 -12.01 8.65
C LEU A 197 25.38 -12.80 9.75
N VAL A 198 24.96 -14.05 9.99
CA VAL A 198 25.60 -14.93 11.00
C VAL A 198 27.04 -15.22 10.63
N GLU A 199 27.35 -15.48 9.37
CA GLU A 199 28.71 -15.70 8.90
C GLU A 199 29.59 -14.46 9.08
N ALA A 200 29.10 -13.28 8.71
CA ALA A 200 29.79 -12.01 8.94
C ALA A 200 30.05 -11.76 10.42
N ALA A 201 29.08 -12.05 11.29
CA ALA A 201 29.25 -11.87 12.74
C ALA A 201 30.24 -12.84 13.39
N ARG A 202 30.51 -14.00 12.77
CA ARG A 202 31.52 -14.96 13.25
C ARG A 202 32.94 -14.55 12.91
N THR A 203 33.12 -13.74 11.88
CA THR A 203 34.42 -13.28 11.39
C THR A 203 34.87 -11.94 11.98
N THR A 204 33.98 -11.29 12.75
CA THR A 204 34.25 -10.03 13.46
C THR A 204 34.55 -10.26 14.93
#